data_4b58839bb5cf92db841cd2f1ee35fa87
#
_entry.id   4b58839bb5cf92db841cd2f1ee35fa87
#
_cell.length_a   1.000
_cell.length_b   1.000
_cell.length_c   1.000
_cell.angle_alpha   90.00
_cell.angle_beta   90.00
_cell.angle_gamma   90.00
#
_symmetry.space_group_name_H-M   'P 1'
#
loop_
_entity.id
_entity.type
_entity.pdbx_description
1 polymer ?
#
loop_
_entity_poly.entity_id
_entity_poly.type
_entity_poly.pdbx_seq_one_letter_code
_entity_poly.pdbx_strand_id
1 'polypeptide(L)'
;MILIYSLMSREVIFARDGVFTKRSNNDRVIYKYTQWEKFGYLDYVSYSEYLQQLKRDGEIDEDTRAEAVVISKSADKDPEIVKEYVEKFTEYYESKGYEVVRLDPVMLTKTRLDTGGKQQLFAYKDYPVIRRLWTYFTGIFRVDNIHYVEDDIEDRGLTFTLHDPIYGGDKFSPAIIGNGTKHKYLLYFDNQFPYIHQNLLTVNLGLSYSVNTGVDVFDTMTQSQGKYVTSTITYPTGLTEDAAYDLHSATYASGTRDSSPLFSDRYVDDYTNVSLHCANMSKLGYSFVIGIIAVVISYLLAMPLGILMARKKDKLVDKIGTIYIVFILAVPSLAYIFMFKALGGLAGLPTTFQMDGETWLMYILPIISLALPSLANLMKWLRRYMIDQMNSDYVKFARSGGLSEGEIFSKHILKNAAIPIVHGIPASVLGALTGAIITERVYLVPGAGNLLTTAINNYDNGVIVGLTLFYATLSIISIILGDILMAMVDPRISFSTKAR
;
A
#
# COMPACT_ATOMS: atom_id res chain seq x y z
N MET A 1 9.62 1.86 -15.48
CA MET A 1 8.17 1.83 -15.26
C MET A 1 7.60 3.23 -14.97
N ILE A 2 8.11 3.97 -13.99
CA ILE A 2 7.64 5.34 -13.67
C ILE A 2 7.76 6.28 -14.88
N LEU A 3 8.85 6.21 -15.64
CA LEU A 3 9.02 6.99 -16.87
C LEU A 3 7.94 6.63 -17.92
N ILE A 4 7.68 5.33 -18.12
CA ILE A 4 6.61 4.89 -19.04
C ILE A 4 5.27 5.43 -18.59
N TYR A 5 4.94 5.31 -17.28
CA TYR A 5 3.73 5.85 -16.71
C TYR A 5 3.60 7.36 -16.94
N SER A 6 4.71 8.12 -16.77
CA SER A 6 4.71 9.57 -16.97
C SER A 6 4.46 9.98 -18.43
N LEU A 7 4.75 9.10 -19.38
CA LEU A 7 4.51 9.29 -20.81
C LEU A 7 3.15 8.77 -21.27
N MET A 8 2.42 8.01 -20.43
CA MET A 8 1.08 7.55 -20.79
C MET A 8 0.09 8.71 -20.89
N SER A 9 -0.92 8.52 -21.73
CA SER A 9 -2.00 9.49 -21.85
C SER A 9 -2.72 9.67 -20.52
N ARG A 10 -2.85 10.92 -20.09
CA ARG A 10 -3.58 11.27 -18.85
C ARG A 10 -5.09 10.92 -18.89
N GLU A 11 -5.64 10.65 -20.08
CA GLU A 11 -7.02 10.19 -20.23
C GLU A 11 -7.26 8.78 -19.65
N VAL A 12 -6.21 7.96 -19.50
CA VAL A 12 -6.31 6.59 -19.01
C VAL A 12 -6.91 6.51 -17.60
N ILE A 13 -6.71 7.53 -16.76
CA ILE A 13 -7.30 7.59 -15.40
C ILE A 13 -8.83 7.53 -15.39
N PHE A 14 -9.49 7.90 -16.50
CA PHE A 14 -10.95 7.91 -16.61
C PHE A 14 -11.54 6.61 -17.19
N ALA A 15 -10.71 5.65 -17.60
CA ALA A 15 -11.14 4.44 -18.30
C ALA A 15 -12.20 3.62 -17.52
N ARG A 16 -12.14 3.64 -16.18
CA ARG A 16 -13.07 2.94 -15.29
C ARG A 16 -13.72 3.86 -14.25
N ASP A 17 -13.64 5.17 -14.44
CA ASP A 17 -14.21 6.14 -13.50
C ASP A 17 -15.73 6.26 -13.71
N GLY A 18 -16.49 5.70 -12.76
CA GLY A 18 -17.95 5.74 -12.78
C GLY A 18 -18.54 7.14 -12.52
N VAL A 19 -17.78 8.05 -11.90
CA VAL A 19 -18.20 9.45 -11.72
C VAL A 19 -18.05 10.20 -13.03
N PHE A 20 -16.92 10.00 -13.71
CA PHE A 20 -16.67 10.59 -15.03
C PHE A 20 -17.73 10.19 -16.06
N THR A 21 -18.09 8.90 -16.09
CA THR A 21 -19.09 8.40 -17.07
C THR A 21 -20.48 8.96 -16.86
N LYS A 22 -20.84 9.30 -15.62
CA LYS A 22 -22.14 9.91 -15.27
C LYS A 22 -22.22 11.41 -15.55
N ARG A 23 -21.08 12.08 -15.71
CA ARG A 23 -21.03 13.51 -16.04
C ARG A 23 -21.19 13.74 -17.53
N SER A 24 -21.59 14.94 -17.92
CA SER A 24 -21.76 15.33 -19.30
C SER A 24 -21.25 16.76 -19.55
N ASN A 25 -21.03 17.07 -20.82
CA ASN A 25 -20.73 18.44 -21.28
C ASN A 25 -19.61 19.11 -20.44
N ASN A 26 -19.81 20.37 -20.05
CA ASN A 26 -18.83 21.18 -19.32
C ASN A 26 -18.44 20.58 -17.98
N ASP A 27 -19.36 19.95 -17.26
CA ASP A 27 -19.07 19.25 -15.99
C ASP A 27 -18.04 18.13 -16.17
N ARG A 28 -18.05 17.45 -17.32
CA ARG A 28 -17.06 16.42 -17.64
C ARG A 28 -15.69 17.03 -17.90
N VAL A 29 -15.62 18.17 -18.58
CA VAL A 29 -14.36 18.87 -18.85
C VAL A 29 -13.73 19.33 -17.52
N ILE A 30 -14.50 20.03 -16.70
CA ILE A 30 -14.04 20.53 -15.40
C ILE A 30 -13.59 19.37 -14.50
N TYR A 31 -14.36 18.29 -14.45
CA TYR A 31 -13.98 17.10 -13.69
C TYR A 31 -12.65 16.50 -14.17
N LYS A 32 -12.36 16.47 -15.47
CA LYS A 32 -11.06 16.04 -15.99
C LYS A 32 -9.93 16.88 -15.41
N TYR A 33 -10.00 18.20 -15.56
CA TYR A 33 -8.94 19.10 -15.12
C TYR A 33 -8.72 19.05 -13.60
N THR A 34 -9.78 19.02 -12.81
CA THR A 34 -9.68 18.87 -11.35
C THR A 34 -9.09 17.52 -10.92
N GLN A 35 -9.38 16.43 -11.64
CA GLN A 35 -8.74 15.15 -11.38
C GLN A 35 -7.27 15.13 -11.81
N TRP A 36 -6.93 15.74 -12.96
CA TRP A 36 -5.53 15.84 -13.39
C TRP A 36 -4.69 16.68 -12.43
N GLU A 37 -5.23 17.74 -11.86
CA GLU A 37 -4.60 18.49 -10.79
C GLU A 37 -4.38 17.61 -9.55
N LYS A 38 -5.45 16.97 -9.06
CA LYS A 38 -5.42 16.07 -7.89
C LYS A 38 -4.34 14.99 -8.03
N PHE A 39 -4.13 14.47 -9.23
CA PHE A 39 -3.12 13.46 -9.52
C PHE A 39 -1.76 14.02 -9.96
N GLY A 40 -1.58 15.34 -9.87
CA GLY A 40 -0.29 15.99 -10.09
C GLY A 40 0.16 16.06 -11.55
N TYR A 41 -0.77 16.08 -12.50
CA TYR A 41 -0.47 16.24 -13.93
C TYR A 41 -0.28 17.71 -14.33
N LEU A 42 -1.05 18.59 -13.72
CA LEU A 42 -1.11 20.01 -14.05
C LEU A 42 -1.48 20.82 -12.80
N ASP A 43 -1.38 22.10 -12.91
CA ASP A 43 -1.94 23.09 -11.99
C ASP A 43 -3.24 23.64 -12.58
N TYR A 44 -4.27 23.78 -11.75
CA TYR A 44 -5.60 24.20 -12.18
C TYR A 44 -6.14 25.28 -11.25
N VAL A 45 -6.65 26.36 -11.80
CA VAL A 45 -7.27 27.43 -11.02
C VAL A 45 -8.57 27.85 -11.71
N SER A 46 -9.68 27.78 -10.99
CA SER A 46 -10.94 28.31 -11.48
C SER A 46 -11.02 29.81 -11.34
N TYR A 47 -11.75 30.46 -12.24
CA TYR A 47 -12.00 31.89 -12.14
C TYR A 47 -12.67 32.28 -10.81
N SER A 48 -13.56 31.43 -10.31
CA SER A 48 -14.20 31.64 -9.00
C SER A 48 -13.18 31.63 -7.83
N GLU A 49 -12.16 30.77 -7.88
CA GLU A 49 -11.09 30.73 -6.87
C GLU A 49 -10.19 31.96 -6.96
N TYR A 50 -9.88 32.42 -8.17
CA TYR A 50 -9.14 33.67 -8.35
C TYR A 50 -9.88 34.86 -7.71
N LEU A 51 -11.17 35.03 -7.98
CA LEU A 51 -11.95 36.10 -7.35
C LEU A 51 -12.03 35.95 -5.81
N GLN A 52 -12.10 34.71 -5.32
CA GLN A 52 -12.05 34.44 -3.90
C GLN A 52 -10.70 34.82 -3.30
N GLN A 53 -9.61 34.64 -4.03
CA GLN A 53 -8.28 35.07 -3.61
C GLN A 53 -8.19 36.59 -3.54
N LEU A 54 -8.62 37.30 -4.57
CA LEU A 54 -8.66 38.78 -4.57
C LEU A 54 -9.45 39.33 -3.38
N LYS A 55 -10.56 38.67 -3.02
CA LYS A 55 -11.32 39.04 -1.83
C LYS A 55 -10.53 38.84 -0.54
N ARG A 56 -9.84 37.68 -0.38
CA ARG A 56 -9.01 37.40 0.79
C ARG A 56 -7.87 38.40 0.93
N ASP A 57 -7.32 38.82 -0.19
CA ASP A 57 -6.22 39.79 -0.24
C ASP A 57 -6.70 41.24 -0.03
N GLY A 58 -8.03 41.47 0.07
CA GLY A 58 -8.64 42.77 0.28
C GLY A 58 -8.69 43.67 -0.94
N GLU A 59 -8.47 43.12 -2.12
CA GLU A 59 -8.51 43.89 -3.38
C GLU A 59 -9.93 44.12 -3.89
N ILE A 60 -10.87 43.25 -3.51
CA ILE A 60 -12.28 43.35 -3.86
C ILE A 60 -13.16 43.03 -2.64
N ASP A 61 -14.35 43.62 -2.60
CA ASP A 61 -15.38 43.30 -1.65
C ASP A 61 -16.28 42.12 -2.10
N GLU A 62 -17.21 41.72 -1.21
CA GLU A 62 -18.12 40.61 -1.52
C GLU A 62 -19.11 40.92 -2.64
N ASP A 63 -19.56 42.16 -2.72
CA ASP A 63 -20.55 42.60 -3.71
C ASP A 63 -19.88 42.59 -5.11
N THR A 64 -18.70 43.16 -5.24
CA THR A 64 -17.89 43.11 -6.48
C THR A 64 -17.59 41.66 -6.89
N ARG A 65 -17.21 40.80 -5.93
CA ARG A 65 -17.00 39.37 -6.21
C ARG A 65 -18.25 38.67 -6.71
N ALA A 66 -19.40 38.95 -6.09
CA ALA A 66 -20.66 38.34 -6.46
C ALA A 66 -21.12 38.76 -7.87
N GLU A 67 -20.86 39.99 -8.27
CA GLU A 67 -21.15 40.49 -9.61
C GLU A 67 -20.15 39.93 -10.64
N ALA A 68 -18.85 40.00 -10.36
CA ALA A 68 -17.80 39.57 -11.27
C ALA A 68 -17.83 38.05 -11.57
N VAL A 69 -18.33 37.23 -10.66
CA VAL A 69 -18.35 35.76 -10.84
C VAL A 69 -19.42 35.27 -11.83
N VAL A 70 -20.37 36.13 -12.20
CA VAL A 70 -21.51 35.75 -13.06
C VAL A 70 -21.13 35.93 -14.54
N ILE A 71 -20.46 34.93 -15.10
CA ILE A 71 -20.08 34.88 -16.50
C ILE A 71 -21.33 34.64 -17.37
N SER A 72 -21.49 35.42 -18.47
CA SER A 72 -22.57 35.28 -19.40
C SER A 72 -22.37 34.09 -20.35
N LYS A 73 -23.41 33.78 -21.17
CA LYS A 73 -23.37 32.68 -22.15
C LYS A 73 -22.36 32.89 -23.28
N SER A 74 -22.01 34.14 -23.56
CA SER A 74 -20.95 34.48 -24.51
C SER A 74 -20.22 35.72 -24.05
N ALA A 75 -18.94 35.85 -24.42
CA ALA A 75 -18.05 36.91 -23.94
C ALA A 75 -18.59 38.34 -24.26
N ASP A 76 -19.21 38.52 -25.42
CA ASP A 76 -19.78 39.82 -25.85
C ASP A 76 -20.96 40.26 -24.97
N LYS A 77 -21.60 39.35 -24.26
CA LYS A 77 -22.73 39.61 -23.36
C LYS A 77 -22.36 39.73 -21.91
N ASP A 78 -21.08 39.63 -21.60
CA ASP A 78 -20.63 39.84 -20.22
C ASP A 78 -20.85 41.30 -19.81
N PRO A 79 -21.33 41.54 -18.56
CA PRO A 79 -21.31 42.86 -17.95
C PRO A 79 -19.89 43.45 -17.95
N GLU A 80 -19.77 44.77 -17.96
CA GLU A 80 -18.43 45.42 -17.97
C GLU A 80 -17.54 44.98 -16.80
N ILE A 81 -18.10 44.81 -15.62
CA ILE A 81 -17.37 44.30 -14.45
C ILE A 81 -16.82 42.87 -14.69
N VAL A 82 -17.60 42.01 -15.32
CA VAL A 82 -17.17 40.63 -15.65
C VAL A 82 -16.06 40.66 -16.69
N LYS A 83 -16.18 41.51 -17.74
CA LYS A 83 -15.13 41.67 -18.77
C LYS A 83 -13.82 42.11 -18.15
N GLU A 84 -13.86 43.12 -17.28
CA GLU A 84 -12.67 43.64 -16.59
C GLU A 84 -11.96 42.54 -15.80
N TYR A 85 -12.66 41.77 -14.99
CA TYR A 85 -12.04 40.74 -14.17
C TYR A 85 -11.66 39.49 -14.95
N VAL A 86 -12.35 39.17 -16.05
CA VAL A 86 -11.96 38.11 -16.99
C VAL A 86 -10.66 38.48 -17.70
N GLU A 87 -10.51 39.74 -18.13
CA GLU A 87 -9.27 40.24 -18.76
C GLU A 87 -8.12 40.21 -17.74
N LYS A 88 -8.29 40.72 -16.52
CA LYS A 88 -7.29 40.64 -15.45
C LYS A 88 -6.89 39.18 -15.15
N PHE A 89 -7.86 38.28 -15.07
CA PHE A 89 -7.59 36.84 -14.88
C PHE A 89 -6.74 36.28 -16.02
N THR A 90 -7.12 36.58 -17.23
CA THR A 90 -6.45 36.07 -18.44
C THR A 90 -5.01 36.59 -18.50
N GLU A 91 -4.82 37.90 -18.42
CA GLU A 91 -3.47 38.50 -18.46
C GLU A 91 -2.57 37.98 -17.32
N TYR A 92 -3.13 37.86 -16.11
CA TYR A 92 -2.37 37.38 -14.96
C TYR A 92 -1.88 35.95 -15.13
N TYR A 93 -2.76 35.04 -15.58
CA TYR A 93 -2.39 33.64 -15.72
C TYR A 93 -1.60 33.35 -17.00
N GLU A 94 -1.89 34.01 -18.12
CA GLU A 94 -1.09 33.91 -19.35
C GLU A 94 0.35 34.43 -19.13
N SER A 95 0.52 35.54 -18.40
CA SER A 95 1.85 36.04 -18.06
C SER A 95 2.69 35.03 -17.25
N LYS A 96 2.04 34.13 -16.50
CA LYS A 96 2.67 33.04 -15.75
C LYS A 96 2.81 31.73 -16.56
N GLY A 97 2.41 31.76 -17.83
CA GLY A 97 2.50 30.63 -18.76
C GLY A 97 1.43 29.56 -18.52
N TYR A 98 0.25 29.97 -18.06
CA TYR A 98 -0.95 29.13 -18.04
C TYR A 98 -1.72 29.30 -19.36
N GLU A 99 -2.48 28.27 -19.70
CA GLU A 99 -3.47 28.31 -20.77
C GLU A 99 -4.85 28.60 -20.15
N VAL A 100 -5.53 29.62 -20.63
CA VAL A 100 -6.85 30.04 -20.15
C VAL A 100 -7.91 29.46 -21.05
N VAL A 101 -8.89 28.76 -20.45
CA VAL A 101 -9.97 28.09 -21.17
C VAL A 101 -11.31 28.63 -20.72
N ARG A 102 -12.09 29.12 -21.68
CA ARG A 102 -13.51 29.44 -21.51
C ARG A 102 -14.35 28.37 -22.17
N LEU A 103 -15.26 27.75 -21.42
CA LEU A 103 -16.15 26.72 -21.91
C LEU A 103 -17.41 27.36 -22.48
N ASP A 104 -17.77 26.99 -23.71
CA ASP A 104 -19.01 27.42 -24.31
C ASP A 104 -20.23 26.78 -23.66
N PRO A 105 -21.35 27.48 -23.50
CA PRO A 105 -22.57 26.92 -22.94
C PRO A 105 -23.14 25.84 -23.90
N VAL A 106 -23.59 24.74 -23.33
CA VAL A 106 -24.13 23.59 -24.05
C VAL A 106 -25.64 23.48 -23.83
N MET A 107 -26.38 23.26 -24.89
CA MET A 107 -27.82 23.00 -24.81
C MET A 107 -28.11 21.59 -24.30
N LEU A 108 -28.58 21.48 -23.08
CA LEU A 108 -29.03 20.18 -22.49
C LEU A 108 -30.44 19.80 -22.97
N THR A 109 -31.30 20.80 -23.10
CA THR A 109 -32.66 20.67 -23.64
C THR A 109 -33.01 21.92 -24.47
N LYS A 110 -34.15 21.94 -25.15
CA LYS A 110 -34.61 23.13 -25.92
C LYS A 110 -34.66 24.43 -25.07
N THR A 111 -34.79 24.32 -23.78
CA THR A 111 -34.94 25.43 -22.84
C THR A 111 -33.83 25.59 -21.81
N ARG A 112 -32.99 24.56 -21.60
CA ARG A 112 -31.97 24.57 -20.59
C ARG A 112 -30.57 24.52 -21.20
N LEU A 113 -29.73 25.48 -20.78
CA LEU A 113 -28.30 25.53 -21.11
C LEU A 113 -27.46 25.05 -19.93
N ASP A 114 -26.45 24.26 -20.25
CA ASP A 114 -25.34 23.97 -19.34
C ASP A 114 -24.26 25.04 -19.55
N THR A 115 -24.11 25.92 -18.58
CA THR A 115 -23.11 27.00 -18.60
C THR A 115 -21.84 26.63 -17.84
N GLY A 116 -21.78 25.43 -17.20
CA GLY A 116 -20.71 25.10 -16.25
C GLY A 116 -20.70 26.01 -15.01
N GLY A 117 -21.66 26.88 -14.88
CA GLY A 117 -21.79 27.81 -13.76
C GLY A 117 -20.53 28.65 -13.54
N LYS A 118 -20.11 28.78 -12.27
CA LYS A 118 -18.94 29.56 -11.86
C LYS A 118 -17.59 28.98 -12.34
N GLN A 119 -17.60 27.79 -12.89
CA GLN A 119 -16.39 27.08 -13.38
C GLN A 119 -16.26 27.14 -14.91
N GLN A 120 -17.05 27.94 -15.59
CA GLN A 120 -16.98 28.07 -17.05
C GLN A 120 -15.65 28.60 -17.56
N LEU A 121 -14.91 29.36 -16.74
CA LEU A 121 -13.61 29.91 -17.03
C LEU A 121 -12.59 29.37 -16.03
N PHE A 122 -11.45 28.89 -16.55
CA PHE A 122 -10.36 28.39 -15.73
C PHE A 122 -9.02 28.54 -16.45
N ALA A 123 -7.94 28.50 -15.67
CA ALA A 123 -6.57 28.47 -16.18
C ALA A 123 -5.90 27.15 -15.76
N TYR A 124 -5.04 26.60 -16.62
CA TYR A 124 -4.25 25.43 -16.28
C TYR A 124 -2.83 25.52 -16.83
N LYS A 125 -1.89 24.79 -16.20
CA LYS A 125 -0.51 24.69 -16.63
C LYS A 125 -0.01 23.26 -16.44
N ASP A 126 0.34 22.61 -17.56
CA ASP A 126 0.85 21.23 -17.52
C ASP A 126 2.22 21.17 -16.83
N TYR A 127 2.39 20.17 -15.95
CA TYR A 127 3.68 19.91 -15.34
C TYR A 127 4.58 19.08 -16.26
N PRO A 128 5.83 19.50 -16.50
CA PRO A 128 6.81 18.69 -17.22
C PRO A 128 7.00 17.33 -16.55
N VAL A 129 7.25 16.29 -17.36
CA VAL A 129 7.48 14.92 -16.86
C VAL A 129 8.53 14.86 -15.78
N ILE A 130 9.65 15.62 -15.95
CA ILE A 130 10.75 15.67 -14.97
C ILE A 130 10.25 16.21 -13.61
N ARG A 131 9.44 17.29 -13.62
CA ARG A 131 8.85 17.83 -12.39
C ARG A 131 7.95 16.81 -11.72
N ARG A 132 7.10 16.10 -12.48
CA ARG A 132 6.20 15.07 -11.96
C ARG A 132 6.97 13.92 -11.31
N LEU A 133 8.04 13.44 -11.98
CA LEU A 133 8.92 12.41 -11.42
C LEU A 133 9.63 12.90 -10.15
N TRP A 134 10.17 14.10 -10.18
CA TRP A 134 10.84 14.68 -9.00
C TRP A 134 9.88 14.79 -7.82
N THR A 135 8.69 15.36 -8.02
CA THR A 135 7.66 15.48 -6.98
C THR A 135 7.23 14.12 -6.44
N TYR A 136 7.09 13.11 -7.31
CA TYR A 136 6.77 11.76 -6.89
C TYR A 136 7.85 11.17 -5.98
N PHE A 137 9.12 11.20 -6.41
CA PHE A 137 10.22 10.62 -5.64
C PHE A 137 10.50 11.35 -4.33
N THR A 138 10.47 12.67 -4.33
CA THR A 138 10.67 13.48 -3.11
C THR A 138 9.48 13.40 -2.16
N GLY A 139 8.29 13.08 -2.67
CA GLY A 139 7.08 12.93 -1.89
C GLY A 139 6.84 11.53 -1.32
N ILE A 140 7.71 10.52 -1.64
CA ILE A 140 7.53 9.15 -1.13
C ILE A 140 7.61 9.11 0.40
N PHE A 141 8.59 9.79 0.97
CA PHE A 141 8.74 9.87 2.41
C PHE A 141 8.39 11.29 2.86
N ARG A 142 7.39 11.39 3.69
CA ARG A 142 7.03 12.63 4.37
C ARG A 142 7.30 12.46 5.84
N VAL A 143 8.18 13.29 6.37
CA VAL A 143 8.43 13.36 7.80
C VAL A 143 7.54 14.48 8.32
N ASP A 144 6.56 14.12 9.14
CA ASP A 144 5.78 15.10 9.89
C ASP A 144 6.50 15.34 11.21
N ASN A 145 6.92 16.59 11.44
CA ASN A 145 7.47 16.95 12.73
C ASN A 145 6.36 16.89 13.79
N ILE A 146 6.77 16.81 15.04
CA ILE A 146 5.83 16.94 16.17
C ILE A 146 5.38 18.39 16.21
N HIS A 147 4.35 18.74 15.40
CA HIS A 147 3.77 20.06 15.38
C HIS A 147 2.70 20.14 16.47
N TYR A 148 2.91 21.05 17.41
CA TYR A 148 1.84 21.43 18.31
C TYR A 148 0.86 22.34 17.59
N VAL A 149 -0.45 22.12 17.84
CA VAL A 149 -1.49 23.04 17.38
C VAL A 149 -1.36 24.37 18.11
N GLU A 150 -1.79 25.47 17.50
CA GLU A 150 -1.64 26.82 18.05
C GLU A 150 -2.60 27.09 19.22
N ASP A 151 -3.68 26.32 19.32
CA ASP A 151 -4.69 26.49 20.35
C ASP A 151 -4.15 26.20 21.77
N ASP A 152 -4.76 26.83 22.78
CA ASP A 152 -4.43 26.62 24.18
C ASP A 152 -5.03 25.30 24.67
N ILE A 153 -4.21 24.25 24.69
CA ILE A 153 -4.59 22.90 25.11
C ILE A 153 -3.93 22.58 26.45
N GLU A 154 -4.76 22.20 27.41
CA GLU A 154 -4.30 21.75 28.73
C GLU A 154 -3.42 20.48 28.60
N ASP A 155 -2.44 20.35 29.50
CA ASP A 155 -1.53 19.17 29.56
C ASP A 155 -0.82 18.82 28.26
N ARG A 156 -0.45 19.83 27.48
CA ARG A 156 0.28 19.68 26.23
C ARG A 156 1.55 18.85 26.41
N GLY A 157 1.73 17.81 25.59
CA GLY A 157 2.94 16.99 25.65
C GLY A 157 2.86 15.66 24.93
N LEU A 158 3.80 14.78 25.24
CA LEU A 158 3.91 13.43 24.69
C LEU A 158 3.85 12.40 25.81
N THR A 159 3.08 11.34 25.62
CA THR A 159 2.97 10.22 26.53
C THR A 159 3.42 8.93 25.81
N PHE A 160 4.38 8.23 26.40
CA PHE A 160 4.73 6.88 26.00
C PHE A 160 4.01 5.87 26.87
N THR A 161 3.35 4.89 26.26
CA THR A 161 2.70 3.80 26.98
C THR A 161 3.04 2.45 26.37
N LEU A 162 3.07 1.41 27.20
CA LEU A 162 3.17 0.02 26.76
C LEU A 162 1.79 -0.66 26.65
N HIS A 163 0.78 -0.01 27.21
CA HIS A 163 -0.59 -0.47 27.25
C HIS A 163 -1.50 0.68 26.82
N ASP A 164 -1.88 0.67 25.58
CA ASP A 164 -2.75 1.71 25.01
C ASP A 164 -4.14 1.64 25.66
N PRO A 165 -4.64 2.72 26.27
CA PRO A 165 -5.92 2.72 26.95
C PRO A 165 -7.11 2.39 26.03
N ILE A 166 -6.99 2.61 24.73
CA ILE A 166 -8.03 2.25 23.74
C ILE A 166 -8.26 0.73 23.69
N TYR A 167 -7.21 -0.08 23.92
CA TYR A 167 -7.34 -1.54 23.98
C TYR A 167 -7.73 -2.08 25.36
N GLY A 168 -8.06 -1.23 26.30
CA GLY A 168 -8.53 -1.66 27.62
C GLY A 168 -7.44 -2.05 28.62
N GLY A 169 -6.22 -1.58 28.42
CA GLY A 169 -5.17 -1.58 29.43
C GLY A 169 -4.38 -2.87 29.68
N ASP A 170 -4.93 -4.03 29.37
CA ASP A 170 -4.31 -5.33 29.69
C ASP A 170 -3.45 -5.92 28.56
N LYS A 171 -3.60 -5.42 27.33
CA LYS A 171 -2.87 -5.92 26.17
C LYS A 171 -1.59 -5.12 25.97
N PHE A 172 -0.49 -5.83 25.67
CA PHE A 172 0.74 -5.20 25.24
C PHE A 172 0.51 -4.49 23.89
N SER A 173 0.49 -3.16 23.91
CA SER A 173 0.18 -2.28 22.80
C SER A 173 0.95 -0.96 22.93
N PRO A 174 2.27 -0.96 22.63
CA PRO A 174 3.09 0.22 22.76
C PRO A 174 2.61 1.35 21.84
N ALA A 175 2.51 2.55 22.41
CA ALA A 175 2.10 3.73 21.66
C ALA A 175 2.84 4.99 22.16
N ILE A 176 3.00 5.96 21.25
CA ILE A 176 3.35 7.34 21.53
C ILE A 176 2.15 8.21 21.23
N ILE A 177 1.59 8.80 22.25
CA ILE A 177 0.37 9.63 22.19
C ILE A 177 0.76 11.08 22.41
N GLY A 178 0.29 11.98 21.54
CA GLY A 178 0.47 13.42 21.67
C GLY A 178 -0.79 14.09 22.21
N ASN A 179 -0.63 15.03 23.12
CA ASN A 179 -1.67 15.95 23.53
C ASN A 179 -1.37 17.33 22.97
N GLY A 180 -2.27 17.85 22.14
CA GLY A 180 -2.08 19.11 21.43
C GLY A 180 -1.13 19.04 20.23
N THR A 181 -0.77 17.87 19.77
CA THR A 181 -0.06 17.66 18.50
C THR A 181 -1.04 17.45 17.35
N LYS A 182 -0.61 17.76 16.11
CA LYS A 182 -1.43 17.60 14.90
C LYS A 182 -2.01 16.19 14.74
N HIS A 183 -1.21 15.19 15.07
CA HIS A 183 -1.64 13.79 15.13
C HIS A 183 -1.66 13.35 16.59
N LYS A 184 -2.79 12.85 17.04
CA LYS A 184 -2.95 12.39 18.42
C LYS A 184 -2.14 11.13 18.69
N TYR A 185 -2.18 10.17 17.78
CA TYR A 185 -1.35 8.96 17.85
C TYR A 185 -0.19 9.10 16.88
N LEU A 186 1.00 9.28 17.42
CA LEU A 186 2.22 9.47 16.64
C LEU A 186 2.81 8.15 16.16
N LEU A 187 2.76 7.15 17.03
CA LEU A 187 3.14 5.77 16.72
C LEU A 187 2.25 4.86 17.56
N TYR A 188 1.72 3.80 16.96
CA TYR A 188 1.02 2.76 17.69
C TYR A 188 1.00 1.44 16.92
N PHE A 189 0.92 0.34 17.65
CA PHE A 189 0.89 -1.00 17.10
C PHE A 189 -0.57 -1.46 16.96
N ASP A 190 -0.98 -1.68 15.73
CA ASP A 190 -2.31 -2.18 15.41
C ASP A 190 -2.35 -3.71 15.51
N ASN A 191 -3.46 -4.25 16.03
CA ASN A 191 -3.73 -5.68 16.00
C ASN A 191 -3.94 -6.22 14.57
N GLN A 192 -4.07 -5.36 13.59
CA GLN A 192 -4.23 -5.68 12.16
C GLN A 192 -2.87 -5.90 11.46
N PHE A 193 -1.96 -6.63 12.10
CA PHE A 193 -0.65 -6.95 11.52
C PHE A 193 -0.75 -7.27 10.02
N PRO A 194 0.18 -6.81 9.15
CA PRO A 194 1.50 -6.23 9.48
C PRO A 194 1.52 -4.70 9.64
N TYR A 195 0.45 -4.07 9.98
CA TYR A 195 0.28 -2.63 9.96
C TYR A 195 0.81 -1.94 11.22
N ILE A 196 1.68 -0.96 11.03
CA ILE A 196 2.12 -0.01 12.05
C ILE A 196 1.71 1.38 11.56
N HIS A 197 0.94 2.10 12.35
CA HIS A 197 0.52 3.44 11.98
C HIS A 197 1.70 4.43 12.04
N GLN A 198 1.79 5.28 11.02
CA GLN A 198 2.97 6.08 10.69
C GLN A 198 2.65 7.57 10.59
N ASN A 199 2.23 8.14 11.68
CA ASN A 199 1.89 9.58 11.68
C ASN A 199 3.13 10.50 11.78
N LEU A 200 4.29 9.98 12.17
CA LEU A 200 5.57 10.70 12.16
C LEU A 200 6.29 10.58 10.82
N LEU A 201 6.30 9.39 10.25
CA LEU A 201 6.89 9.09 8.96
C LEU A 201 5.80 8.47 8.09
N THR A 202 5.38 9.18 7.07
CA THR A 202 4.35 8.70 6.13
C THR A 202 5.00 8.28 4.83
N VAL A 203 4.68 7.07 4.38
CA VAL A 203 5.05 6.56 3.06
C VAL A 203 3.92 6.83 2.09
N ASN A 204 4.16 7.69 1.10
CA ASN A 204 3.19 8.04 0.06
C ASN A 204 3.63 7.41 -1.26
N LEU A 205 2.89 6.42 -1.73
CA LEU A 205 3.17 5.72 -2.99
C LEU A 205 2.33 6.24 -4.16
N GLY A 206 1.65 7.37 -3.97
CA GLY A 206 0.73 7.96 -4.94
C GLY A 206 -0.72 7.58 -4.69
N LEU A 207 -1.62 8.07 -5.53
CA LEU A 207 -3.07 7.90 -5.36
C LEU A 207 -3.60 6.82 -6.30
N SER A 208 -4.58 6.05 -5.82
CA SER A 208 -5.37 5.14 -6.64
C SER A 208 -6.35 5.91 -7.52
N TYR A 209 -6.45 5.52 -8.79
CA TYR A 209 -7.33 6.19 -9.77
C TYR A 209 -8.71 5.55 -9.87
N SER A 210 -8.79 4.23 -9.70
CA SER A 210 -10.03 3.49 -9.96
C SER A 210 -10.32 2.39 -8.94
N VAL A 211 -9.32 1.76 -8.35
CA VAL A 211 -9.52 0.65 -7.39
C VAL A 211 -10.03 1.19 -6.05
N ASN A 212 -9.44 2.27 -5.57
CA ASN A 212 -9.86 2.98 -4.36
C ASN A 212 -9.68 4.49 -4.58
N THR A 213 -10.51 5.05 -5.45
CA THR A 213 -10.35 6.37 -6.06
C THR A 213 -10.01 7.46 -5.04
N GLY A 214 -8.84 8.07 -5.21
CA GLY A 214 -8.37 9.19 -4.41
C GLY A 214 -7.79 8.83 -3.05
N VAL A 215 -7.66 7.55 -2.74
CA VAL A 215 -6.96 7.05 -1.55
C VAL A 215 -5.51 6.73 -1.90
N ASP A 216 -4.60 6.98 -0.96
CA ASP A 216 -3.18 6.62 -1.12
C ASP A 216 -3.02 5.11 -1.38
N VAL A 217 -2.03 4.76 -2.19
CA VAL A 217 -1.75 3.36 -2.55
C VAL A 217 -1.30 2.57 -1.33
N PHE A 218 -0.52 3.18 -0.43
CA PHE A 218 -0.09 2.50 0.79
C PHE A 218 -1.29 2.19 1.70
N ASP A 219 -2.19 3.15 1.90
CA ASP A 219 -3.43 2.94 2.65
C ASP A 219 -4.32 1.88 1.99
N THR A 220 -4.42 1.90 0.65
CA THR A 220 -5.16 0.87 -0.10
C THR A 220 -4.62 -0.55 0.15
N MET A 221 -3.32 -0.70 0.45
CA MET A 221 -2.70 -1.99 0.79
C MET A 221 -2.89 -2.39 2.25
N THR A 222 -2.88 -1.41 3.15
CA THR A 222 -2.73 -1.60 4.60
C THR A 222 -4.01 -1.41 5.40
N GLN A 223 -5.01 -0.73 4.86
CA GLN A 223 -6.31 -0.57 5.53
C GLN A 223 -7.04 -1.91 5.67
N SER A 224 -7.73 -2.08 6.81
CA SER A 224 -8.64 -3.18 7.05
C SER A 224 -9.78 -3.20 6.04
N GLN A 225 -10.32 -4.38 5.75
CA GLN A 225 -11.33 -4.61 4.73
C GLN A 225 -12.64 -5.16 5.33
N GLY A 226 -13.68 -5.26 4.52
CA GLY A 226 -14.93 -5.90 4.88
C GLY A 226 -15.94 -4.97 5.51
N LYS A 227 -16.77 -5.52 6.40
CA LYS A 227 -17.83 -4.78 7.08
C LYS A 227 -17.28 -3.95 8.22
N TYR A 228 -17.91 -2.81 8.48
CA TYR A 228 -17.65 -2.03 9.69
C TYR A 228 -17.97 -2.85 10.94
N VAL A 229 -17.06 -2.79 11.91
CA VAL A 229 -17.22 -3.44 13.21
C VAL A 229 -17.60 -2.42 14.25
N THR A 230 -18.78 -2.53 14.80
CA THR A 230 -19.23 -1.70 15.90
C THR A 230 -18.68 -2.28 17.21
N SER A 231 -18.06 -1.45 18.00
CA SER A 231 -17.60 -1.74 19.37
C SER A 231 -18.01 -0.60 20.31
N THR A 232 -18.06 -0.89 21.60
CA THR A 232 -18.31 0.15 22.59
C THR A 232 -17.06 0.98 22.74
N ILE A 233 -17.15 2.26 22.37
CA ILE A 233 -16.05 3.23 22.37
C ILE A 233 -16.29 4.26 23.46
N THR A 234 -15.26 4.56 24.24
CA THR A 234 -15.25 5.69 25.17
C THR A 234 -14.40 6.80 24.56
N TYR A 235 -15.03 7.93 24.27
CA TYR A 235 -14.37 9.11 23.72
C TYR A 235 -13.59 9.86 24.79
N PRO A 236 -12.67 10.77 24.40
CA PRO A 236 -11.92 11.59 25.35
C PRO A 236 -12.79 12.43 26.30
N THR A 237 -14.00 12.78 25.89
CA THR A 237 -15.00 13.50 26.71
C THR A 237 -15.65 12.63 27.79
N GLY A 238 -15.41 11.31 27.78
CA GLY A 238 -16.09 10.34 28.65
C GLY A 238 -17.42 9.82 28.10
N LEU A 239 -17.89 10.33 26.98
CA LEU A 239 -19.08 9.79 26.30
C LEU A 239 -18.76 8.36 25.83
N THR A 240 -19.70 7.44 26.07
CA THR A 240 -19.58 6.04 25.62
C THR A 240 -20.73 5.71 24.67
N GLU A 241 -20.41 5.21 23.49
CA GLU A 241 -21.41 4.79 22.50
C GLU A 241 -20.91 3.58 21.70
N ASP A 242 -21.81 2.89 21.03
CA ASP A 242 -21.46 1.83 20.09
C ASP A 242 -21.25 2.43 18.71
N ALA A 243 -20.01 2.40 18.25
CA ALA A 243 -19.60 2.96 16.96
C ALA A 243 -18.51 2.11 16.29
N ALA A 244 -18.34 2.29 14.99
CA ALA A 244 -17.31 1.63 14.21
C ALA A 244 -16.09 2.55 13.98
N TYR A 245 -15.74 3.35 14.94
CA TYR A 245 -14.61 4.29 14.83
C TYR A 245 -13.30 3.68 15.34
N ASP A 246 -12.23 4.01 14.63
CA ASP A 246 -10.86 3.75 15.09
C ASP A 246 -10.29 5.05 15.68
N LEU A 247 -10.23 5.11 17.02
CA LEU A 247 -9.70 6.27 17.72
C LEU A 247 -8.19 6.43 17.56
N HIS A 248 -7.48 5.36 17.15
CA HIS A 248 -6.03 5.45 16.88
C HIS A 248 -5.70 6.29 15.64
N SER A 249 -6.63 6.40 14.71
CA SER A 249 -6.46 7.28 13.55
C SER A 249 -6.86 8.73 13.82
N ALA A 250 -7.18 9.07 15.07
CA ALA A 250 -7.54 10.44 15.44
C ALA A 250 -6.40 11.42 15.19
N THR A 251 -6.73 12.52 14.52
CA THR A 251 -5.81 13.62 14.22
C THR A 251 -6.41 14.93 14.70
N TYR A 252 -5.57 15.90 15.01
CA TYR A 252 -6.00 17.27 15.25
C TYR A 252 -6.06 17.97 13.89
N ALA A 253 -7.21 17.97 13.25
CA ALA A 253 -7.40 18.56 11.92
C ALA A 253 -8.62 19.48 11.90
N SER A 254 -8.38 20.79 11.84
CA SER A 254 -9.44 21.81 11.79
C SER A 254 -10.37 21.60 10.59
N GLY A 255 -11.67 21.81 10.80
CA GLY A 255 -12.67 21.76 9.74
C GLY A 255 -13.04 20.36 9.27
N THR A 256 -12.73 19.31 10.03
CA THR A 256 -13.14 17.95 9.74
C THR A 256 -14.63 17.75 10.00
N ARG A 257 -15.18 16.65 9.46
CA ARG A 257 -16.57 16.27 9.73
C ARG A 257 -16.85 16.10 11.22
N ASP A 258 -15.87 15.62 11.96
CA ASP A 258 -16.00 15.26 13.37
C ASP A 258 -15.98 16.51 14.28
N SER A 259 -15.50 17.66 13.79
CA SER A 259 -15.60 18.96 14.46
C SER A 259 -16.97 19.63 14.30
N SER A 260 -17.92 18.99 13.60
CA SER A 260 -19.26 19.55 13.47
C SER A 260 -20.04 19.48 14.79
N PRO A 261 -21.03 20.38 15.00
CA PRO A 261 -21.86 20.37 16.23
C PRO A 261 -22.57 19.05 16.52
N LEU A 262 -22.77 18.21 15.48
CA LEU A 262 -23.38 16.88 15.64
C LEU A 262 -22.46 15.87 16.35
N PHE A 263 -21.16 16.14 16.38
CA PHE A 263 -20.15 15.24 16.93
C PHE A 263 -19.31 15.88 18.04
N SER A 264 -19.60 17.14 18.41
CA SER A 264 -18.85 17.91 19.41
C SER A 264 -18.77 17.22 20.77
N ASP A 265 -19.80 16.43 21.13
CA ASP A 265 -19.86 15.74 22.41
C ASP A 265 -18.81 14.60 22.53
N ARG A 266 -18.19 14.22 21.41
CA ARG A 266 -17.22 13.11 21.35
C ARG A 266 -15.79 13.57 21.57
N TYR A 267 -15.49 14.82 21.24
CA TYR A 267 -14.12 15.32 21.17
C TYR A 267 -13.93 16.56 22.07
N VAL A 268 -12.72 16.68 22.61
CA VAL A 268 -12.33 17.82 23.47
C VAL A 268 -11.89 19.03 22.65
N ASP A 269 -11.72 18.88 21.33
CA ASP A 269 -11.29 19.93 20.41
C ASP A 269 -11.95 19.78 19.04
N ASP A 270 -11.90 20.85 18.25
CA ASP A 270 -12.47 20.91 16.89
C ASP A 270 -11.57 20.29 15.81
N TYR A 271 -10.41 19.78 16.17
CA TYR A 271 -9.39 19.30 15.24
C TYR A 271 -9.38 17.77 15.08
N THR A 272 -10.10 17.04 15.93
CA THR A 272 -10.08 15.59 15.94
C THR A 272 -10.81 15.01 14.73
N ASN A 273 -10.19 14.00 14.13
CA ASN A 273 -10.76 13.20 13.03
C ASN A 273 -10.50 11.72 13.29
N VAL A 274 -11.44 10.87 12.91
CA VAL A 274 -11.33 9.40 13.08
C VAL A 274 -11.60 8.67 11.78
N SER A 275 -11.06 7.47 11.63
CA SER A 275 -11.38 6.55 10.55
C SER A 275 -12.35 5.45 11.01
N LEU A 276 -12.91 4.72 10.04
CA LEU A 276 -13.82 3.61 10.32
C LEU A 276 -13.05 2.30 10.44
N HIS A 277 -13.38 1.50 11.44
CA HIS A 277 -12.81 0.19 11.68
C HIS A 277 -13.55 -0.91 10.91
N CYS A 278 -12.79 -1.79 10.23
CA CYS A 278 -13.33 -2.91 9.47
C CYS A 278 -12.88 -4.26 10.06
N ALA A 279 -13.69 -5.29 9.84
CA ALA A 279 -13.55 -6.60 10.48
C ALA A 279 -12.38 -7.44 9.98
N ASN A 280 -12.02 -7.29 8.70
CA ASN A 280 -11.11 -8.20 8.03
C ASN A 280 -9.72 -7.57 7.88
N MET A 281 -8.71 -8.43 7.80
CA MET A 281 -7.32 -7.99 7.61
C MET A 281 -7.13 -7.10 6.38
N SER A 282 -6.06 -6.35 6.38
CA SER A 282 -5.59 -5.61 5.20
C SER A 282 -5.17 -6.56 4.07
N LYS A 283 -5.01 -6.02 2.86
CA LYS A 283 -4.51 -6.81 1.71
C LYS A 283 -3.12 -7.36 1.95
N LEU A 284 -2.23 -6.56 2.55
CA LEU A 284 -0.92 -7.05 2.97
C LEU A 284 -1.02 -8.11 4.06
N GLY A 285 -1.96 -7.96 4.99
CA GLY A 285 -2.21 -8.93 6.06
C GLY A 285 -2.55 -10.31 5.53
N TYR A 286 -3.51 -10.41 4.61
CA TYR A 286 -3.86 -11.69 3.99
C TYR A 286 -2.70 -12.34 3.24
N SER A 287 -2.00 -11.57 2.39
CA SER A 287 -0.84 -12.06 1.67
C SER A 287 0.26 -12.54 2.61
N PHE A 288 0.54 -11.76 3.66
CA PHE A 288 1.59 -12.08 4.63
C PHE A 288 1.25 -13.34 5.45
N VAL A 289 0.05 -13.45 5.99
CA VAL A 289 -0.35 -14.62 6.79
C VAL A 289 -0.26 -15.90 5.95
N ILE A 290 -0.84 -15.90 4.76
CA ILE A 290 -0.77 -17.06 3.85
C ILE A 290 0.68 -17.35 3.46
N GLY A 291 1.43 -16.32 3.09
CA GLY A 291 2.81 -16.45 2.65
C GLY A 291 3.76 -16.91 3.76
N ILE A 292 3.68 -16.33 4.98
CA ILE A 292 4.57 -16.70 6.07
C ILE A 292 4.32 -18.13 6.56
N ILE A 293 3.05 -18.56 6.64
CA ILE A 293 2.72 -19.93 7.02
C ILE A 293 3.27 -20.89 5.95
N ALA A 294 3.10 -20.57 4.66
CA ALA A 294 3.65 -21.37 3.57
C ALA A 294 5.19 -21.45 3.62
N VAL A 295 5.88 -20.35 3.93
CA VAL A 295 7.34 -20.30 4.13
C VAL A 295 7.74 -21.18 5.28
N VAL A 296 7.11 -21.04 6.47
CA VAL A 296 7.41 -21.83 7.66
C VAL A 296 7.24 -23.33 7.37
N ILE A 297 6.12 -23.74 6.77
CA ILE A 297 5.89 -25.13 6.39
C ILE A 297 6.96 -25.62 5.40
N SER A 298 7.31 -24.80 4.41
CA SER A 298 8.32 -25.15 3.42
C SER A 298 9.68 -25.40 4.06
N TYR A 299 10.15 -24.53 4.97
CA TYR A 299 11.44 -24.71 5.63
C TYR A 299 11.40 -25.89 6.62
N LEU A 300 10.32 -26.05 7.41
CA LEU A 300 10.18 -27.15 8.35
C LEU A 300 10.21 -28.53 7.68
N LEU A 301 9.64 -28.65 6.48
CA LEU A 301 9.61 -29.90 5.75
C LEU A 301 10.84 -30.07 4.84
N ALA A 302 11.30 -29.01 4.17
CA ALA A 302 12.41 -29.08 3.23
C ALA A 302 13.73 -29.45 3.91
N MET A 303 13.99 -28.91 5.13
CA MET A 303 15.23 -29.18 5.85
C MET A 303 15.40 -30.66 6.14
N PRO A 304 14.49 -31.36 6.85
CA PRO A 304 14.66 -32.79 7.13
C PRO A 304 14.62 -33.64 5.87
N LEU A 305 13.74 -33.32 4.90
CA LEU A 305 13.64 -34.10 3.66
C LEU A 305 14.88 -33.94 2.79
N GLY A 306 15.41 -32.74 2.61
CA GLY A 306 16.62 -32.47 1.85
C GLY A 306 17.86 -33.11 2.48
N ILE A 307 17.97 -33.05 3.80
CA ILE A 307 19.01 -33.76 4.57
C ILE A 307 18.93 -35.27 4.35
N LEU A 308 17.73 -35.84 4.45
CA LEU A 308 17.51 -37.27 4.28
C LEU A 308 17.84 -37.74 2.85
N MET A 309 17.47 -36.95 1.84
CA MET A 309 17.83 -37.18 0.45
C MET A 309 19.35 -37.17 0.25
N ALA A 310 20.06 -36.19 0.78
CA ALA A 310 21.50 -36.09 0.69
C ALA A 310 22.22 -37.26 1.37
N ARG A 311 21.78 -37.62 2.59
CA ARG A 311 22.34 -38.78 3.33
C ARG A 311 22.10 -40.14 2.63
N LYS A 312 20.96 -40.27 1.95
CA LYS A 312 20.57 -41.50 1.24
C LYS A 312 20.66 -41.32 -0.27
N LYS A 313 21.68 -40.57 -0.70
CA LYS A 313 21.95 -40.35 -2.13
C LYS A 313 21.82 -41.65 -2.95
N ASP A 314 21.13 -41.54 -4.07
CA ASP A 314 20.86 -42.63 -5.05
C ASP A 314 19.99 -43.79 -4.52
N LYS A 315 19.53 -43.73 -3.25
CA LYS A 315 18.59 -44.68 -2.66
C LYS A 315 17.12 -44.27 -2.94
N LEU A 316 16.19 -45.16 -2.56
CA LEU A 316 14.75 -44.98 -2.82
C LEU A 316 14.19 -43.60 -2.35
N VAL A 317 14.60 -43.16 -1.15
CA VAL A 317 14.18 -41.88 -0.59
C VAL A 317 14.62 -40.71 -1.49
N ASP A 318 15.86 -40.74 -1.95
CA ASP A 318 16.39 -39.71 -2.84
C ASP A 318 15.69 -39.73 -4.22
N LYS A 319 15.39 -40.90 -4.75
CA LYS A 319 14.67 -41.05 -6.01
C LYS A 319 13.23 -40.49 -5.89
N ILE A 320 12.51 -40.85 -4.85
CA ILE A 320 11.15 -40.34 -4.60
C ILE A 320 11.16 -38.80 -4.45
N GLY A 321 12.07 -38.26 -3.63
CA GLY A 321 12.21 -36.82 -3.46
C GLY A 321 12.58 -36.12 -4.79
N THR A 322 13.44 -36.74 -5.62
CA THR A 322 13.80 -36.19 -6.92
C THR A 322 12.59 -36.19 -7.88
N ILE A 323 11.78 -37.26 -7.90
CA ILE A 323 10.56 -37.33 -8.72
C ILE A 323 9.60 -36.21 -8.30
N TYR A 324 9.39 -36.01 -6.99
CA TYR A 324 8.58 -34.89 -6.47
C TYR A 324 9.11 -33.54 -6.94
N ILE A 325 10.41 -33.28 -6.77
CA ILE A 325 11.05 -32.01 -7.17
C ILE A 325 10.86 -31.78 -8.68
N VAL A 326 11.16 -32.80 -9.50
CA VAL A 326 11.02 -32.66 -10.94
C VAL A 326 9.58 -32.43 -11.35
N PHE A 327 8.64 -33.17 -10.78
CA PHE A 327 7.21 -33.02 -11.07
C PHE A 327 6.73 -31.60 -10.76
N ILE A 328 6.97 -31.09 -9.53
CA ILE A 328 6.50 -29.76 -9.10
C ILE A 328 7.16 -28.62 -9.90
N LEU A 329 8.45 -28.75 -10.23
CA LEU A 329 9.16 -27.69 -10.96
C LEU A 329 8.91 -27.75 -12.50
N ALA A 330 8.55 -28.90 -13.05
CA ALA A 330 8.25 -29.04 -14.47
C ALA A 330 6.80 -28.69 -14.82
N VAL A 331 5.85 -28.94 -13.91
CA VAL A 331 4.44 -28.64 -14.13
C VAL A 331 4.17 -27.15 -13.96
N PRO A 332 3.47 -26.47 -14.89
CA PRO A 332 3.08 -25.08 -14.72
C PRO A 332 2.31 -24.85 -13.42
N SER A 333 2.66 -23.80 -12.67
CA SER A 333 2.08 -23.50 -11.36
C SER A 333 0.54 -23.48 -11.36
N LEU A 334 -0.04 -22.91 -12.41
CA LEU A 334 -1.49 -22.82 -12.56
C LEU A 334 -2.16 -24.21 -12.59
N ALA A 335 -1.53 -25.20 -13.24
CA ALA A 335 -2.08 -26.55 -13.36
C ALA A 335 -2.18 -27.25 -12.00
N TYR A 336 -1.12 -27.25 -11.18
CA TYR A 336 -1.20 -27.89 -9.86
C TYR A 336 -2.05 -27.10 -8.87
N ILE A 337 -2.14 -25.76 -8.96
CA ILE A 337 -3.03 -24.96 -8.13
C ILE A 337 -4.50 -25.34 -8.39
N PHE A 338 -4.91 -25.45 -9.67
CA PHE A 338 -6.24 -25.92 -10.01
C PHE A 338 -6.48 -27.38 -9.63
N MET A 339 -5.47 -28.23 -9.74
CA MET A 339 -5.55 -29.62 -9.26
C MET A 339 -5.83 -29.67 -7.75
N PHE A 340 -5.10 -28.90 -6.93
CA PHE A 340 -5.34 -28.83 -5.48
C PHE A 340 -6.67 -28.19 -5.16
N LYS A 341 -7.12 -27.19 -5.90
CA LYS A 341 -8.44 -26.60 -5.77
C LYS A 341 -9.55 -27.64 -6.01
N ALA A 342 -9.42 -28.43 -7.07
CA ALA A 342 -10.38 -29.50 -7.39
C ALA A 342 -10.38 -30.61 -6.33
N LEU A 343 -9.21 -31.14 -5.96
CA LEU A 343 -9.06 -32.18 -4.94
C LEU A 343 -9.54 -31.71 -3.57
N GLY A 344 -9.23 -30.46 -3.18
CA GLY A 344 -9.70 -29.87 -1.94
C GLY A 344 -11.22 -29.71 -1.91
N GLY A 345 -11.82 -29.29 -3.03
CA GLY A 345 -13.28 -29.21 -3.16
C GLY A 345 -13.95 -30.58 -3.01
N LEU A 346 -13.37 -31.64 -3.58
CA LEU A 346 -13.84 -33.01 -3.38
C LEU A 346 -13.72 -33.47 -1.92
N ALA A 347 -12.72 -32.97 -1.19
CA ALA A 347 -12.55 -33.21 0.25
C ALA A 347 -13.41 -32.30 1.15
N GLY A 348 -14.26 -31.43 0.58
CA GLY A 348 -15.14 -30.54 1.33
C GLY A 348 -14.46 -29.25 1.84
N LEU A 349 -13.24 -28.95 1.37
CA LEU A 349 -12.57 -27.69 1.73
C LEU A 349 -13.10 -26.51 0.89
N PRO A 350 -13.17 -25.30 1.47
CA PRO A 350 -13.53 -24.10 0.72
C PRO A 350 -12.55 -23.84 -0.44
N THR A 351 -13.09 -23.72 -1.65
CA THR A 351 -12.29 -23.50 -2.86
C THR A 351 -12.15 -22.03 -3.25
N THR A 352 -12.86 -21.13 -2.57
CA THR A 352 -12.80 -19.70 -2.75
C THR A 352 -12.81 -19.01 -1.39
N PHE A 353 -12.08 -17.90 -1.29
CA PHE A 353 -12.07 -17.08 -0.10
C PHE A 353 -13.32 -16.19 -0.07
N GLN A 354 -13.95 -16.03 1.08
CA GLN A 354 -15.10 -15.17 1.31
C GLN A 354 -14.85 -14.36 2.58
N MET A 355 -14.91 -13.04 2.47
CA MET A 355 -14.70 -12.16 3.63
C MET A 355 -15.85 -12.25 4.63
N ASP A 356 -17.09 -12.43 4.15
CA ASP A 356 -18.24 -12.67 4.99
C ASP A 356 -18.26 -14.16 5.39
N GLY A 357 -18.14 -14.44 6.70
CA GLY A 357 -18.09 -15.82 7.20
C GLY A 357 -16.71 -16.48 7.05
N GLU A 358 -15.63 -15.71 7.17
CA GLU A 358 -14.25 -16.18 7.11
C GLU A 358 -14.00 -17.32 8.11
N THR A 359 -13.43 -18.43 7.62
CA THR A 359 -13.03 -19.58 8.41
C THR A 359 -11.57 -19.96 8.13
N TRP A 360 -10.87 -20.51 9.12
CA TRP A 360 -9.48 -20.96 8.96
C TRP A 360 -9.30 -22.00 7.84
N LEU A 361 -10.36 -22.74 7.50
CA LEU A 361 -10.34 -23.74 6.41
C LEU A 361 -10.06 -23.12 5.05
N MET A 362 -10.42 -21.84 4.84
CA MET A 362 -10.18 -21.13 3.59
C MET A 362 -8.70 -20.89 3.30
N TYR A 363 -7.86 -20.91 4.35
CA TYR A 363 -6.41 -20.69 4.22
C TYR A 363 -5.66 -21.95 3.80
N ILE A 364 -6.21 -23.14 4.00
CA ILE A 364 -5.52 -24.43 3.78
C ILE A 364 -5.06 -24.57 2.34
N LEU A 365 -5.97 -24.45 1.38
CA LEU A 365 -5.66 -24.67 -0.04
C LEU A 365 -4.67 -23.64 -0.61
N PRO A 366 -4.83 -22.32 -0.36
CA PRO A 366 -3.83 -21.32 -0.75
C PRO A 366 -2.45 -21.61 -0.16
N ILE A 367 -2.37 -21.92 1.15
CA ILE A 367 -1.11 -22.21 1.83
C ILE A 367 -0.42 -23.44 1.23
N ILE A 368 -1.13 -24.55 1.03
CA ILE A 368 -0.57 -25.77 0.44
C ILE A 368 -0.07 -25.47 -0.98
N SER A 369 -0.88 -24.80 -1.79
CA SER A 369 -0.52 -24.46 -3.17
C SER A 369 0.73 -23.60 -3.25
N LEU A 370 0.99 -22.74 -2.28
CA LEU A 370 2.17 -21.88 -2.20
C LEU A 370 3.38 -22.60 -1.57
N ALA A 371 3.15 -23.45 -0.58
CA ALA A 371 4.21 -24.15 0.14
C ALA A 371 4.90 -25.21 -0.72
N LEU A 372 4.17 -25.97 -1.54
CA LEU A 372 4.73 -27.11 -2.27
C LEU A 372 5.84 -26.74 -3.26
N PRO A 373 5.74 -25.69 -4.10
CA PRO A 373 6.85 -25.28 -4.96
C PRO A 373 8.07 -24.80 -4.17
N SER A 374 7.84 -24.05 -3.10
CA SER A 374 8.89 -23.57 -2.20
C SER A 374 9.62 -24.72 -1.52
N LEU A 375 8.87 -25.72 -1.05
CA LEU A 375 9.39 -26.98 -0.50
C LEU A 375 10.28 -27.70 -1.50
N ALA A 376 9.81 -27.91 -2.73
CA ALA A 376 10.56 -28.59 -3.79
C ALA A 376 11.86 -27.86 -4.12
N ASN A 377 11.82 -26.55 -4.22
CA ASN A 377 12.99 -25.73 -4.51
C ASN A 377 14.02 -25.76 -3.37
N LEU A 378 13.59 -25.63 -2.13
CA LEU A 378 14.46 -25.72 -0.95
C LEU A 378 15.10 -27.11 -0.82
N MET A 379 14.33 -28.18 -1.00
CA MET A 379 14.85 -29.57 -1.01
C MET A 379 15.94 -29.78 -2.08
N LYS A 380 15.69 -29.28 -3.31
CA LYS A 380 16.64 -29.34 -4.43
C LYS A 380 17.95 -28.66 -4.07
N TRP A 381 17.92 -27.41 -3.58
CA TRP A 381 19.13 -26.66 -3.29
C TRP A 381 19.86 -27.19 -2.07
N LEU A 382 19.15 -27.54 -0.99
CA LEU A 382 19.77 -28.10 0.20
C LEU A 382 20.47 -29.44 -0.12
N ARG A 383 19.77 -30.36 -0.83
CA ARG A 383 20.37 -31.61 -1.28
C ARG A 383 21.64 -31.37 -2.10
N ARG A 384 21.60 -30.45 -3.04
CA ARG A 384 22.76 -30.10 -3.88
C ARG A 384 23.92 -29.59 -3.05
N TYR A 385 23.69 -28.60 -2.21
CA TYR A 385 24.73 -28.02 -1.35
C TYR A 385 25.35 -29.07 -0.43
N MET A 386 24.53 -29.94 0.15
CA MET A 386 25.05 -30.99 1.00
C MET A 386 25.93 -31.99 0.25
N ILE A 387 25.54 -32.42 -0.97
CA ILE A 387 26.35 -33.33 -1.79
C ILE A 387 27.66 -32.65 -2.18
N ASP A 388 27.63 -31.35 -2.54
CA ASP A 388 28.84 -30.61 -2.88
C ASP A 388 29.79 -30.55 -1.67
N GLN A 389 29.27 -30.31 -0.46
CA GLN A 389 30.06 -30.32 0.77
C GLN A 389 30.61 -31.70 1.13
N MET A 390 29.87 -32.80 0.90
CA MET A 390 30.31 -34.18 1.16
C MET A 390 31.56 -34.55 0.35
N ASN A 391 31.75 -33.94 -0.82
CA ASN A 391 32.87 -34.20 -1.70
C ASN A 391 34.09 -33.29 -1.45
N SER A 392 33.99 -32.34 -0.51
CA SER A 392 35.05 -31.38 -0.22
C SER A 392 36.24 -32.00 0.54
N ASP A 393 37.42 -31.41 0.40
CA ASP A 393 38.65 -31.93 1.00
C ASP A 393 38.64 -31.86 2.51
N TYR A 394 38.04 -30.84 3.08
CA TYR A 394 37.95 -30.74 4.57
C TYR A 394 37.13 -31.88 5.17
N VAL A 395 36.15 -32.44 4.45
CA VAL A 395 35.39 -33.63 4.86
C VAL A 395 36.29 -34.88 4.83
N LYS A 396 37.13 -34.99 3.81
CA LYS A 396 38.13 -36.08 3.73
C LYS A 396 39.13 -36.00 4.90
N PHE A 397 39.61 -34.79 5.23
CA PHE A 397 40.48 -34.56 6.39
C PHE A 397 39.78 -34.89 7.70
N ALA A 398 38.54 -34.47 7.93
CA ALA A 398 37.78 -34.78 9.12
C ALA A 398 37.61 -36.31 9.29
N ARG A 399 37.39 -37.03 8.20
CA ARG A 399 37.28 -38.49 8.21
C ARG A 399 38.62 -39.16 8.52
N SER A 400 39.73 -38.72 7.93
CA SER A 400 41.08 -39.22 8.25
C SER A 400 41.53 -38.89 9.69
N GLY A 401 40.98 -37.80 10.29
CA GLY A 401 41.16 -37.41 11.69
C GLY A 401 40.34 -38.24 12.67
N GLY A 402 39.57 -39.25 12.20
CA GLY A 402 38.84 -40.18 13.09
C GLY A 402 37.47 -39.67 13.58
N LEU A 403 36.96 -38.59 13.05
CA LEU A 403 35.60 -38.13 13.35
C LEU A 403 34.54 -39.09 12.85
N SER A 404 33.51 -39.33 13.61
CA SER A 404 32.38 -40.16 13.20
C SER A 404 31.62 -39.55 12.01
N GLU A 405 31.04 -40.38 11.15
CA GLU A 405 30.22 -39.88 10.01
C GLU A 405 29.05 -38.98 10.46
N GLY A 406 28.49 -39.24 11.67
CA GLY A 406 27.43 -38.39 12.27
C GLY A 406 27.93 -36.99 12.63
N GLU A 407 29.13 -36.90 13.19
CA GLU A 407 29.76 -35.64 13.55
C GLU A 407 30.18 -34.84 12.30
N ILE A 408 30.79 -35.53 11.34
CA ILE A 408 31.16 -34.91 10.07
C ILE A 408 29.91 -34.34 9.39
N PHE A 409 28.84 -35.12 9.35
CA PHE A 409 27.60 -34.70 8.71
C PHE A 409 26.95 -33.49 9.40
N SER A 410 26.81 -33.52 10.73
CA SER A 410 26.12 -32.47 11.47
C SER A 410 26.96 -31.21 11.66
N LYS A 411 28.24 -31.34 12.03
CA LYS A 411 29.10 -30.22 12.37
C LYS A 411 29.79 -29.57 11.17
N HIS A 412 30.04 -30.33 10.09
CA HIS A 412 30.80 -29.85 8.94
C HIS A 412 29.93 -29.71 7.69
N ILE A 413 29.23 -30.77 7.27
CA ILE A 413 28.47 -30.74 6.02
C ILE A 413 27.23 -29.88 6.14
N LEU A 414 26.37 -30.16 7.13
CA LEU A 414 25.09 -29.45 7.28
C LEU A 414 25.31 -27.96 7.58
N LYS A 415 26.24 -27.64 8.48
CA LYS A 415 26.54 -26.26 8.82
C LYS A 415 26.94 -25.42 7.61
N ASN A 416 27.85 -25.93 6.77
CA ASN A 416 28.30 -25.23 5.58
C ASN A 416 27.24 -25.21 4.46
N ALA A 417 26.49 -26.30 4.28
CA ALA A 417 25.42 -26.38 3.29
C ALA A 417 24.21 -25.49 3.62
N ALA A 418 24.00 -25.18 4.92
CA ALA A 418 22.91 -24.32 5.36
C ALA A 418 23.15 -22.82 5.09
N ILE A 419 24.41 -22.38 4.92
CA ILE A 419 24.74 -20.95 4.73
C ILE A 419 23.96 -20.33 3.57
N PRO A 420 23.94 -20.88 2.34
CA PRO A 420 23.17 -20.31 1.24
C PRO A 420 21.64 -20.37 1.47
N ILE A 421 21.15 -21.33 2.25
CA ILE A 421 19.73 -21.47 2.61
C ILE A 421 19.33 -20.34 3.57
N VAL A 422 20.17 -20.05 4.57
CA VAL A 422 19.95 -18.95 5.53
C VAL A 422 19.93 -17.60 4.83
N HIS A 423 20.82 -17.37 3.87
CA HIS A 423 20.80 -16.18 3.00
C HIS A 423 19.44 -15.96 2.34
N GLY A 424 18.74 -17.01 1.94
CA GLY A 424 17.43 -16.94 1.28
C GLY A 424 16.25 -16.65 2.22
N ILE A 425 16.40 -16.72 3.55
CA ILE A 425 15.30 -16.54 4.50
C ILE A 425 14.66 -15.16 4.41
N PRO A 426 15.39 -14.03 4.41
CA PRO A 426 14.78 -12.71 4.29
C PRO A 426 13.99 -12.53 3.02
N ALA A 427 14.51 -13.02 1.89
CA ALA A 427 13.80 -12.97 0.61
C ALA A 427 12.49 -13.76 0.65
N SER A 428 12.47 -14.92 1.32
CA SER A 428 11.26 -15.71 1.50
C SER A 428 10.23 -15.01 2.40
N VAL A 429 10.67 -14.43 3.52
CA VAL A 429 9.80 -13.75 4.49
C VAL A 429 9.25 -12.44 3.94
N LEU A 430 10.11 -11.57 3.40
CA LEU A 430 9.66 -10.30 2.80
C LEU A 430 8.88 -10.53 1.50
N GLY A 431 9.24 -11.57 0.74
CA GLY A 431 8.47 -12.00 -0.43
C GLY A 431 7.04 -12.41 -0.10
N ALA A 432 6.77 -12.88 1.11
CA ALA A 432 5.42 -13.18 1.56
C ALA A 432 4.51 -11.94 1.59
N LEU A 433 5.07 -10.74 1.80
CA LEU A 433 4.32 -9.47 1.74
C LEU A 433 3.89 -9.10 0.32
N THR A 434 4.63 -9.56 -0.70
CA THR A 434 4.29 -9.23 -2.09
C THR A 434 3.09 -10.02 -2.61
N GLY A 435 2.70 -11.07 -1.87
CA GLY A 435 1.61 -11.98 -2.22
C GLY A 435 1.95 -12.94 -3.38
N ALA A 436 1.15 -13.96 -3.45
CA ALA A 436 1.24 -14.95 -4.53
C ALA A 436 0.16 -14.67 -5.57
N ILE A 437 0.44 -13.79 -6.53
CA ILE A 437 -0.52 -13.26 -7.50
C ILE A 437 -1.43 -14.35 -8.10
N ILE A 438 -0.83 -15.45 -8.59
CA ILE A 438 -1.59 -16.55 -9.22
C ILE A 438 -2.47 -17.26 -8.18
N THR A 439 -1.91 -17.61 -7.03
CA THR A 439 -2.62 -18.32 -5.96
C THR A 439 -3.77 -17.48 -5.43
N GLU A 440 -3.51 -16.22 -5.11
CA GLU A 440 -4.53 -15.29 -4.61
C GLU A 440 -5.66 -15.08 -5.63
N ARG A 441 -5.33 -14.99 -6.91
CA ARG A 441 -6.32 -14.84 -7.97
C ARG A 441 -7.20 -16.08 -8.15
N VAL A 442 -6.60 -17.29 -8.09
CA VAL A 442 -7.34 -18.55 -8.25
C VAL A 442 -8.28 -18.83 -7.08
N TYR A 443 -7.83 -18.51 -5.86
CA TYR A 443 -8.62 -18.72 -4.64
C TYR A 443 -9.46 -17.51 -4.22
N LEU A 444 -9.39 -16.40 -4.97
CA LEU A 444 -10.06 -15.11 -4.67
C LEU A 444 -9.67 -14.53 -3.32
N VAL A 445 -8.43 -14.72 -2.90
CA VAL A 445 -7.91 -14.11 -1.68
C VAL A 445 -7.82 -12.59 -1.89
N PRO A 446 -8.35 -11.77 -0.96
CA PRO A 446 -8.31 -10.30 -1.09
C PRO A 446 -6.94 -9.73 -0.68
N GLY A 447 -5.86 -10.29 -1.24
CA GLY A 447 -4.48 -9.97 -0.91
C GLY A 447 -3.83 -8.93 -1.84
N ALA A 448 -2.57 -8.61 -1.55
CA ALA A 448 -1.78 -7.61 -2.28
C ALA A 448 -1.47 -8.05 -3.72
N GLY A 449 -1.25 -9.34 -3.96
CA GLY A 449 -1.05 -9.88 -5.31
C GLY A 449 -2.31 -9.77 -6.17
N ASN A 450 -3.49 -9.99 -5.58
CA ASN A 450 -4.76 -9.78 -6.27
C ASN A 450 -5.03 -8.29 -6.55
N LEU A 451 -4.56 -7.39 -5.67
CA LEU A 451 -4.65 -5.96 -5.88
C LEU A 451 -3.92 -5.53 -7.17
N LEU A 452 -2.72 -6.05 -7.42
CA LEU A 452 -1.97 -5.74 -8.64
C LEU A 452 -2.73 -6.15 -9.91
N THR A 453 -3.30 -7.36 -9.94
CA THR A 453 -4.08 -7.82 -11.10
C THR A 453 -5.35 -7.01 -11.29
N THR A 454 -6.01 -6.61 -10.19
CA THR A 454 -7.19 -5.74 -10.23
C THR A 454 -6.84 -4.36 -10.75
N ALA A 455 -5.71 -3.78 -10.30
CA ALA A 455 -5.23 -2.48 -10.78
C ALA A 455 -4.90 -2.49 -12.27
N ILE A 456 -4.26 -3.56 -12.78
CA ILE A 456 -3.98 -3.72 -14.22
C ILE A 456 -5.29 -3.75 -15.01
N ASN A 457 -6.27 -4.55 -14.59
CA ASN A 457 -7.54 -4.69 -15.28
C ASN A 457 -8.40 -3.41 -15.25
N ASN A 458 -8.20 -2.58 -14.24
CA ASN A 458 -8.92 -1.32 -14.06
C ASN A 458 -8.13 -0.09 -14.54
N TYR A 459 -6.96 -0.28 -15.15
CA TYR A 459 -6.07 0.79 -15.61
C TYR A 459 -5.66 1.75 -14.48
N ASP A 460 -5.51 1.23 -13.26
CA ASP A 460 -5.08 2.02 -12.10
C ASP A 460 -3.56 2.13 -12.06
N ASN A 461 -3.04 3.05 -12.85
CA ASN A 461 -1.59 3.23 -12.97
C ASN A 461 -0.94 3.72 -11.67
N GLY A 462 -1.67 4.44 -10.82
CA GLY A 462 -1.19 4.84 -9.48
C GLY A 462 -0.86 3.62 -8.63
N VAL A 463 -1.80 2.69 -8.51
CA VAL A 463 -1.61 1.43 -7.77
C VAL A 463 -0.53 0.56 -8.41
N ILE A 464 -0.47 0.45 -9.75
CA ILE A 464 0.56 -0.35 -10.44
C ILE A 464 1.96 0.18 -10.14
N VAL A 465 2.17 1.49 -10.23
CA VAL A 465 3.46 2.12 -9.97
C VAL A 465 3.85 1.99 -8.50
N GLY A 466 2.94 2.31 -7.58
CA GLY A 466 3.18 2.24 -6.15
C GLY A 466 3.51 0.83 -5.67
N LEU A 467 2.72 -0.18 -6.08
CA LEU A 467 3.00 -1.60 -5.77
C LEU A 467 4.34 -2.07 -6.35
N THR A 468 4.64 -1.67 -7.59
CA THR A 468 5.91 -2.08 -8.21
C THR A 468 7.10 -1.49 -7.46
N LEU A 469 7.01 -0.22 -7.04
CA LEU A 469 8.05 0.42 -6.23
C LEU A 469 8.18 -0.24 -4.86
N PHE A 470 7.06 -0.54 -4.20
CA PHE A 470 7.03 -1.24 -2.93
C PHE A 470 7.71 -2.60 -3.01
N TYR A 471 7.35 -3.42 -4.01
CA TYR A 471 7.95 -4.74 -4.20
C TYR A 471 9.44 -4.67 -4.55
N ALA A 472 9.85 -3.71 -5.38
CA ALA A 472 11.26 -3.50 -5.71
C ALA A 472 12.07 -3.13 -4.45
N THR A 473 11.52 -2.25 -3.61
CA THR A 473 12.16 -1.85 -2.34
C THR A 473 12.30 -3.05 -1.39
N LEU A 474 11.25 -3.84 -1.21
CA LEU A 474 11.32 -5.07 -0.40
C LEU A 474 12.35 -6.05 -0.95
N SER A 475 12.43 -6.20 -2.28
CA SER A 475 13.43 -7.08 -2.90
C SER A 475 14.86 -6.64 -2.60
N ILE A 476 15.15 -5.33 -2.69
CA ILE A 476 16.48 -4.79 -2.35
C ILE A 476 16.79 -5.00 -0.87
N ILE A 477 15.85 -4.68 0.02
CA ILE A 477 16.01 -4.88 1.47
C ILE A 477 16.25 -6.36 1.77
N SER A 478 15.54 -7.29 1.10
CA SER A 478 15.70 -8.73 1.34
C SER A 478 17.10 -9.23 0.97
N ILE A 479 17.70 -8.71 -0.11
CA ILE A 479 19.07 -9.06 -0.51
C ILE A 479 20.07 -8.57 0.56
N ILE A 480 19.95 -7.31 0.99
CA ILE A 480 20.83 -6.73 2.01
C ILE A 480 20.74 -7.53 3.34
N LEU A 481 19.52 -7.85 3.77
CA LEU A 481 19.30 -8.65 4.97
C LEU A 481 19.86 -10.09 4.81
N GLY A 482 19.76 -10.66 3.61
CA GLY A 482 20.34 -11.95 3.28
C GLY A 482 21.86 -11.95 3.44
N ASP A 483 22.52 -10.93 2.91
CA ASP A 483 23.99 -10.78 3.03
C ASP A 483 24.41 -10.59 4.49
N ILE A 484 23.66 -9.80 5.28
CA ILE A 484 23.90 -9.62 6.72
C ILE A 484 23.76 -10.95 7.45
N LEU A 485 22.68 -11.69 7.22
CA LEU A 485 22.47 -12.99 7.86
C LEU A 485 23.54 -14.00 7.46
N MET A 486 23.96 -14.00 6.20
CA MET A 486 25.04 -14.87 5.74
C MET A 486 26.35 -14.55 6.47
N ALA A 487 26.70 -13.28 6.63
CA ALA A 487 27.89 -12.87 7.38
C ALA A 487 27.82 -13.21 8.89
N MET A 488 26.63 -13.20 9.49
CA MET A 488 26.43 -13.61 10.87
C MET A 488 26.62 -15.13 11.08
N VAL A 489 26.28 -15.93 10.06
CA VAL A 489 26.38 -17.40 10.11
C VAL A 489 27.75 -17.92 9.67
N ASP A 490 28.38 -17.25 8.72
CA ASP A 490 29.73 -17.61 8.23
C ASP A 490 30.78 -16.59 8.70
N PRO A 491 31.60 -16.93 9.71
CA PRO A 491 32.62 -16.02 10.25
C PRO A 491 33.76 -15.69 9.25
N ARG A 492 33.80 -16.35 8.10
CA ARG A 492 34.78 -16.05 7.03
C ARG A 492 34.42 -14.80 6.25
N ILE A 493 33.14 -14.38 6.30
CA ILE A 493 32.65 -13.20 5.60
C ILE A 493 32.86 -12.01 6.52
N SER A 494 33.63 -11.03 6.08
CA SER A 494 33.87 -9.77 6.79
C SER A 494 33.56 -8.61 5.86
N PHE A 495 32.74 -7.68 6.32
CA PHE A 495 32.44 -6.40 5.62
C PHE A 495 33.53 -5.34 5.88
N SER A 496 34.50 -5.61 6.75
CA SER A 496 35.60 -4.67 6.95
C SER A 496 36.61 -4.77 5.82
N THR A 497 36.72 -3.76 5.00
CA THR A 497 37.87 -3.49 4.14
C THR A 497 39.07 -3.18 5.05
N LYS A 498 39.79 -4.19 5.53
CA LYS A 498 41.17 -3.96 5.91
C LYS A 498 41.91 -3.64 4.63
N ALA A 499 42.24 -2.37 4.45
CA ALA A 499 43.25 -1.96 3.46
C ALA A 499 44.49 -2.84 3.66
N ARG A 500 44.81 -3.63 2.66
CA ARG A 500 46.12 -4.30 2.57
C ARG A 500 47.17 -3.30 2.17
#